data_9a963f61395371c1eebdb62f07d4908b
#
_entry.id   9a963f61395371c1eebdb62f07d4908b
#
_cell.length_a   1.000
_cell.length_b   1.000
_cell.length_c   1.000
_cell.angle_alpha   90.00
_cell.angle_beta   90.00
_cell.angle_gamma   90.00
#
_symmetry.space_group_name_H-M   'P 1'
#
loop_
_entity.id
_entity.type
_entity.pdbx_description
1 polymer ?
#
loop_
_entity_poly.entity_id
_entity_poly.type
_entity_poly.pdbx_seq_one_letter_code
_entity_poly.pdbx_strand_id
1 'polypeptide(L)'
;MRAEKAKRVGILHYSAPPVIGGVESVMLTHTRLFTETGHQITILAGRGEQAALPPGAEFIQITELDSQHPQIVELSRELEQGHVPAGFDEMVNRFVESLAPILESIPILIVHNVCTKHFNLPLTAALFRLLEQGTIRHCIAWCHDITWTSPNSRSKVHEGYPWDLLRTYRSDVEYVTISQERQSELATLFEVAPEQIQIIYNGVDPRELLALSEEGLVLIDRLNLWESDLNLLMPVRVTQAKNIELAMRMVAVLKEEDLRTKLVVTGPPDPHDPQNIKYFQSLMNLREDLDVVSELRFVYESNPRHGEPLILDMSVVAELFRVSDALFMPSHREGFGMPVLEAGLAGIPIFCSDRVPAANEIGDPDVIRFSPDADANEVAGLILKWTENSPVFNLRRRVRQSLTWRSIFQHEILPLVEGNLVWKS
;
A
#
# COMPACT_ATOMS: atom_id res chain seq x y z
N MET A 1 -21.33 5.12 -10.40
CA MET A 1 -21.00 4.95 -8.96
C MET A 1 -21.91 5.88 -8.16
N ARG A 2 -22.73 5.36 -7.25
CA ARG A 2 -23.46 6.19 -6.27
C ARG A 2 -22.39 6.77 -5.33
N ALA A 3 -22.38 8.08 -5.14
CA ALA A 3 -21.59 8.73 -4.09
C ALA A 3 -22.09 8.17 -2.74
N GLU A 4 -21.35 7.22 -2.17
CA GLU A 4 -21.62 6.74 -0.83
C GLU A 4 -21.39 7.87 0.16
N LYS A 5 -22.30 7.99 1.14
CA LYS A 5 -22.23 9.07 2.13
C LYS A 5 -20.96 8.92 2.95
N ALA A 6 -20.13 9.95 2.94
CA ALA A 6 -19.00 10.06 3.85
C ALA A 6 -19.41 9.72 5.29
N LYS A 7 -18.77 8.70 5.87
CA LYS A 7 -19.03 8.26 7.24
C LYS A 7 -18.04 8.95 8.20
N ARG A 8 -18.46 9.08 9.44
CA ARG A 8 -17.59 9.48 10.54
C ARG A 8 -16.92 8.24 11.12
N VAL A 9 -15.56 8.23 11.19
CA VAL A 9 -14.79 7.12 11.73
C VAL A 9 -13.90 7.62 12.86
N GLY A 10 -13.98 6.99 14.01
CA GLY A 10 -13.04 7.20 15.11
C GLY A 10 -11.90 6.20 15.04
N ILE A 11 -10.68 6.64 15.32
CA ILE A 11 -9.53 5.76 15.50
C ILE A 11 -8.97 6.02 16.89
N LEU A 12 -8.92 4.97 17.73
CA LEU A 12 -8.50 5.08 19.12
C LEU A 12 -7.24 4.24 19.37
N HIS A 13 -6.25 4.86 20.01
CA HIS A 13 -5.05 4.22 20.49
C HIS A 13 -4.46 4.97 21.70
N TYR A 14 -3.42 4.44 22.32
CA TYR A 14 -2.74 5.07 23.46
C TYR A 14 -2.04 6.37 23.07
N SER A 15 -1.41 6.37 21.90
CA SER A 15 -0.68 7.50 21.31
C SER A 15 -1.00 7.68 19.83
N ALA A 16 -0.77 8.88 19.32
CA ALA A 16 -0.96 9.24 17.93
C ALA A 16 0.30 9.95 17.38
N PRO A 17 0.43 10.16 16.07
CA PRO A 17 1.51 10.95 15.51
C PRO A 17 1.66 12.32 16.18
N PRO A 18 2.90 12.85 16.36
CA PRO A 18 4.17 12.42 15.76
C PRO A 18 4.93 11.35 16.54
N VAL A 19 4.30 10.63 17.47
CA VAL A 19 4.94 9.52 18.17
C VAL A 19 5.33 8.46 17.13
N ILE A 20 6.60 8.02 17.18
CA ILE A 20 7.14 7.05 16.25
C ILE A 20 6.86 5.65 16.79
N GLY A 21 6.07 4.87 16.07
CA GLY A 21 5.75 3.49 16.36
C GLY A 21 5.06 2.82 15.18
N GLY A 22 5.07 1.47 15.17
CA GLY A 22 4.43 0.70 14.09
C GLY A 22 2.93 0.95 13.99
N VAL A 23 2.25 1.01 15.13
CA VAL A 23 0.79 1.24 15.19
C VAL A 23 0.44 2.67 14.79
N GLU A 24 1.19 3.66 15.27
CA GLU A 24 0.99 5.07 14.94
C GLU A 24 1.20 5.33 13.44
N SER A 25 2.15 4.64 12.80
CA SER A 25 2.36 4.69 11.35
C SER A 25 1.16 4.11 10.59
N VAL A 26 0.61 2.98 11.03
CA VAL A 26 -0.62 2.39 10.46
C VAL A 26 -1.80 3.35 10.64
N MET A 27 -2.00 3.92 11.83
CA MET A 27 -3.06 4.89 12.10
C MET A 27 -2.96 6.14 11.21
N LEU A 28 -1.75 6.67 11.04
CA LEU A 28 -1.51 7.83 10.15
C LEU A 28 -1.90 7.51 8.71
N THR A 29 -1.51 6.33 8.24
CA THR A 29 -1.82 5.86 6.89
C THR A 29 -3.33 5.67 6.71
N HIS A 30 -4.01 5.00 7.65
CA HIS A 30 -5.46 4.85 7.63
C HIS A 30 -6.15 6.21 7.63
N THR A 31 -5.71 7.13 8.50
CA THR A 31 -6.25 8.49 8.58
C THR A 31 -6.17 9.20 7.25
N ARG A 32 -5.00 9.16 6.59
CA ARG A 32 -4.80 9.77 5.27
C ARG A 32 -5.73 9.18 4.22
N LEU A 33 -5.79 7.85 4.11
CA LEU A 33 -6.60 7.18 3.10
C LEU A 33 -8.10 7.39 3.29
N PHE A 34 -8.57 7.41 4.52
CA PHE A 34 -9.97 7.76 4.82
C PHE A 34 -10.28 9.22 4.47
N THR A 35 -9.38 10.17 4.79
CA THR A 35 -9.61 11.57 4.44
C THR A 35 -9.57 11.81 2.92
N GLU A 36 -8.69 11.12 2.19
CA GLU A 36 -8.65 11.13 0.72
C GLU A 36 -9.95 10.63 0.08
N THR A 37 -10.67 9.72 0.75
CA THR A 37 -11.99 9.22 0.30
C THR A 37 -13.18 10.04 0.83
N GLY A 38 -12.91 11.15 1.52
CA GLY A 38 -13.94 12.08 1.99
C GLY A 38 -14.57 11.70 3.33
N HIS A 39 -14.05 10.72 4.05
CA HIS A 39 -14.50 10.39 5.40
C HIS A 39 -14.03 11.43 6.41
N GLN A 40 -14.84 11.64 7.45
CA GLN A 40 -14.48 12.47 8.60
C GLN A 40 -13.79 11.61 9.64
N ILE A 41 -12.54 11.91 9.97
CA ILE A 41 -11.74 11.11 10.90
C ILE A 41 -11.54 11.88 12.20
N THR A 42 -11.81 11.19 13.32
CA THR A 42 -11.48 11.69 14.67
C THR A 42 -10.49 10.71 15.31
N ILE A 43 -9.30 11.20 15.61
CA ILE A 43 -8.26 10.45 16.34
C ILE A 43 -8.44 10.70 17.82
N LEU A 44 -8.53 9.63 18.61
CA LEU A 44 -8.65 9.63 20.06
C LEU A 44 -7.38 9.02 20.66
N ALA A 45 -6.56 9.82 21.35
CA ALA A 45 -5.35 9.31 21.99
C ALA A 45 -4.94 10.14 23.21
N GLY A 46 -4.09 9.57 24.06
CA GLY A 46 -3.57 10.24 25.24
C GLY A 46 -2.45 11.22 24.91
N ARG A 47 -1.71 10.96 23.84
CA ARG A 47 -0.58 11.76 23.36
C ARG A 47 -0.57 11.80 21.84
N GLY A 48 -0.28 12.98 21.29
CA GLY A 48 -0.23 13.24 19.86
C GLY A 48 -0.36 14.72 19.56
N GLU A 49 -0.34 15.11 18.30
CA GLU A 49 -0.45 16.50 17.88
C GLU A 49 -1.35 16.62 16.64
N GLN A 50 -2.28 17.59 16.68
CA GLN A 50 -3.14 17.90 15.53
C GLN A 50 -2.33 18.24 14.26
N ALA A 51 -1.21 18.92 14.41
CA ALA A 51 -0.37 19.34 13.29
C ALA A 51 0.31 18.16 12.55
N ALA A 52 0.39 16.99 13.17
CA ALA A 52 0.96 15.79 12.57
C ALA A 52 -0.06 14.96 11.77
N LEU A 53 -1.34 15.34 11.79
CA LEU A 53 -2.40 14.64 11.08
C LEU A 53 -2.69 15.29 9.71
N PRO A 54 -3.17 14.51 8.73
CA PRO A 54 -3.56 15.05 7.44
C PRO A 54 -4.74 16.04 7.56
N PRO A 55 -4.86 16.99 6.62
CA PRO A 55 -6.00 17.90 6.58
C PRO A 55 -7.33 17.13 6.55
N GLY A 56 -8.30 17.59 7.34
CA GLY A 56 -9.62 16.95 7.44
C GLY A 56 -9.74 15.91 8.57
N ALA A 57 -8.66 15.56 9.24
CA ALA A 57 -8.69 14.77 10.46
C ALA A 57 -8.71 15.68 11.71
N GLU A 58 -9.47 15.28 12.73
CA GLU A 58 -9.56 15.92 14.03
C GLU A 58 -8.81 15.12 15.09
N PHE A 59 -8.07 15.76 15.99
CA PHE A 59 -7.42 15.14 17.13
C PHE A 59 -8.11 15.54 18.43
N ILE A 60 -8.56 14.55 19.19
CA ILE A 60 -9.09 14.74 20.53
C ILE A 60 -8.16 14.06 21.52
N GLN A 61 -7.54 14.85 22.38
CA GLN A 61 -6.65 14.36 23.41
C GLN A 61 -7.44 14.07 24.70
N ILE A 62 -7.28 12.85 25.22
CA ILE A 62 -7.70 12.44 26.55
C ILE A 62 -6.44 11.86 27.20
N THR A 63 -5.79 12.61 28.06
CA THR A 63 -4.43 12.34 28.53
C THR A 63 -4.26 10.96 29.16
N GLU A 64 -5.28 10.46 29.85
CA GLU A 64 -5.29 9.15 30.50
C GLU A 64 -5.38 7.97 29.52
N LEU A 65 -5.67 8.21 28.22
CA LEU A 65 -5.54 7.15 27.20
C LEU A 65 -4.07 6.73 27.03
N ASP A 66 -3.11 7.63 27.27
CA ASP A 66 -1.68 7.30 27.19
C ASP A 66 -1.31 6.23 28.22
N SER A 67 -0.80 5.11 27.76
CA SER A 67 -0.28 4.03 28.62
C SER A 67 0.89 4.49 29.52
N GLN A 68 1.51 5.62 29.21
CA GLN A 68 2.57 6.24 30.00
C GLN A 68 2.06 7.34 30.96
N HIS A 69 0.76 7.61 30.98
CA HIS A 69 0.19 8.56 31.95
C HIS A 69 0.46 8.09 33.38
N PRO A 70 0.93 8.97 34.29
CA PRO A 70 1.37 8.55 35.64
C PRO A 70 0.35 7.68 36.40
N GLN A 71 -0.93 8.03 36.36
CA GLN A 71 -1.98 7.27 37.01
C GLN A 71 -2.18 5.87 36.38
N ILE A 72 -2.05 5.78 35.06
CA ILE A 72 -2.16 4.50 34.33
C ILE A 72 -0.95 3.61 34.65
N VAL A 73 0.25 4.18 34.68
CA VAL A 73 1.47 3.44 35.07
C VAL A 73 1.37 2.91 36.48
N GLU A 74 0.82 3.68 37.43
CA GLU A 74 0.61 3.25 38.79
C GLU A 74 -0.37 2.07 38.87
N LEU A 75 -1.55 2.20 38.26
CA LEU A 75 -2.55 1.12 38.19
C LEU A 75 -1.99 -0.14 37.49
N SER A 76 -1.27 0.05 36.38
CA SER A 76 -0.69 -1.06 35.62
C SER A 76 0.35 -1.83 36.42
N ARG A 77 1.14 -1.15 37.28
CA ARG A 77 2.14 -1.81 38.13
C ARG A 77 1.50 -2.78 39.12
N GLU A 78 0.37 -2.43 39.75
CA GLU A 78 -0.36 -3.32 40.66
C GLU A 78 -1.03 -4.46 39.88
N LEU A 79 -1.61 -4.14 38.71
CA LEU A 79 -2.21 -5.14 37.84
C LEU A 79 -1.17 -6.16 37.34
N GLU A 80 0.04 -5.75 36.98
CA GLU A 80 1.12 -6.66 36.58
C GLU A 80 1.56 -7.62 37.73
N GLN A 81 1.25 -7.28 38.97
CA GLN A 81 1.47 -8.13 40.15
C GLN A 81 0.26 -9.03 40.49
N GLY A 82 -0.82 -8.97 39.71
CA GLY A 82 -2.03 -9.72 39.92
C GLY A 82 -3.01 -9.12 40.93
N HIS A 83 -2.84 -7.83 41.28
CA HIS A 83 -3.72 -7.12 42.18
C HIS A 83 -4.57 -6.11 41.40
N VAL A 84 -5.88 -6.08 41.64
CA VAL A 84 -6.77 -5.05 41.10
C VAL A 84 -6.78 -3.86 42.07
N PRO A 85 -6.21 -2.71 41.69
CA PRO A 85 -6.10 -1.59 42.61
C PRO A 85 -7.48 -0.95 42.88
N ALA A 86 -7.66 -0.32 44.05
CA ALA A 86 -8.93 0.31 44.44
C ALA A 86 -9.40 1.41 43.50
N GLY A 87 -8.45 2.11 42.82
CA GLY A 87 -8.75 3.16 41.82
C GLY A 87 -9.14 2.64 40.45
N PHE A 88 -9.17 1.31 40.21
CA PHE A 88 -9.45 0.74 38.88
C PHE A 88 -10.83 1.16 38.37
N ASP A 89 -11.88 0.89 39.12
CA ASP A 89 -13.26 1.19 38.72
C ASP A 89 -13.53 2.70 38.60
N GLU A 90 -12.87 3.52 39.41
CA GLU A 90 -12.93 4.97 39.27
C GLU A 90 -12.35 5.43 37.93
N MET A 91 -11.22 4.85 37.51
CA MET A 91 -10.61 5.15 36.22
C MET A 91 -11.51 4.65 35.06
N VAL A 92 -12.12 3.47 35.18
CA VAL A 92 -13.11 2.97 34.21
C VAL A 92 -14.27 3.95 34.06
N ASN A 93 -14.84 4.44 35.16
CA ASN A 93 -15.94 5.39 35.13
C ASN A 93 -15.53 6.71 34.47
N ARG A 94 -14.34 7.24 34.79
CA ARG A 94 -13.80 8.45 34.13
C ARG A 94 -13.65 8.29 32.61
N PHE A 95 -13.17 7.13 32.14
CA PHE A 95 -13.13 6.84 30.70
C PHE A 95 -14.53 6.76 30.10
N VAL A 96 -15.48 6.12 30.74
CA VAL A 96 -16.87 6.07 30.25
C VAL A 96 -17.44 7.49 30.12
N GLU A 97 -17.28 8.32 31.15
CA GLU A 97 -17.79 9.72 31.17
C GLU A 97 -17.14 10.60 30.10
N SER A 98 -15.81 10.45 29.88
CA SER A 98 -15.09 11.26 28.92
C SER A 98 -15.29 10.81 27.46
N LEU A 99 -15.43 9.50 27.22
CA LEU A 99 -15.55 8.93 25.87
C LEU A 99 -17.01 8.93 25.36
N ALA A 100 -18.00 8.71 26.22
CA ALA A 100 -19.39 8.57 25.79
C ALA A 100 -19.90 9.73 24.92
N PRO A 101 -19.77 11.01 25.32
CA PRO A 101 -20.27 12.13 24.53
C PRO A 101 -19.59 12.25 23.15
N ILE A 102 -18.36 11.81 23.03
CA ILE A 102 -17.61 11.83 21.78
C ILE A 102 -18.08 10.71 20.88
N LEU A 103 -18.16 9.48 21.43
CA LEU A 103 -18.48 8.26 20.68
C LEU A 103 -19.93 8.19 20.22
N GLU A 104 -20.88 8.85 20.91
CA GLU A 104 -22.26 8.98 20.43
C GLU A 104 -22.35 9.56 19.00
N SER A 105 -21.43 10.45 18.64
CA SER A 105 -21.37 11.09 17.33
C SER A 105 -20.58 10.27 16.29
N ILE A 106 -19.89 9.21 16.70
CA ILE A 106 -18.99 8.39 15.87
C ILE A 106 -19.62 7.01 15.65
N PRO A 107 -20.17 6.73 14.45
CA PRO A 107 -20.84 5.46 14.19
C PRO A 107 -19.90 4.25 14.13
N ILE A 108 -18.62 4.46 13.79
CA ILE A 108 -17.63 3.41 13.60
C ILE A 108 -16.38 3.77 14.38
N LEU A 109 -15.93 2.86 15.24
CA LEU A 109 -14.72 3.01 16.04
C LEU A 109 -13.72 1.91 15.73
N ILE A 110 -12.55 2.29 15.23
CA ILE A 110 -11.39 1.40 15.06
C ILE A 110 -10.51 1.55 16.29
N VAL A 111 -10.25 0.45 16.98
CA VAL A 111 -9.48 0.43 18.24
C VAL A 111 -8.20 -0.37 18.03
N HIS A 112 -7.06 0.30 18.04
CA HIS A 112 -5.77 -0.38 17.84
C HIS A 112 -5.20 -0.93 19.16
N ASN A 113 -4.97 -2.24 19.21
CA ASN A 113 -4.31 -2.97 20.31
C ASN A 113 -5.03 -2.98 21.68
N VAL A 114 -5.94 -2.04 21.97
CA VAL A 114 -6.52 -1.91 23.33
C VAL A 114 -7.24 -3.17 23.78
N CYS A 115 -7.88 -3.89 22.86
CA CYS A 115 -8.61 -5.13 23.18
C CYS A 115 -7.72 -6.36 23.41
N THR A 116 -6.40 -6.26 23.13
CA THR A 116 -5.47 -7.41 23.21
C THR A 116 -4.19 -7.12 24.00
N LYS A 117 -3.95 -5.84 24.39
CA LYS A 117 -2.77 -5.42 25.15
C LYS A 117 -3.16 -4.96 26.56
N HIS A 118 -2.33 -5.31 27.52
CA HIS A 118 -2.52 -5.02 28.96
C HIS A 118 -2.16 -3.58 29.38
N PHE A 119 -1.75 -2.73 28.45
CA PHE A 119 -1.14 -1.42 28.77
C PHE A 119 -2.08 -0.41 29.43
N ASN A 120 -3.39 -0.57 29.25
CA ASN A 120 -4.41 0.27 29.90
C ASN A 120 -5.71 -0.55 30.06
N LEU A 121 -5.73 -1.49 31.00
CA LEU A 121 -6.90 -2.34 31.25
C LEU A 121 -8.16 -1.58 31.67
N PRO A 122 -8.08 -0.45 32.44
CA PRO A 122 -9.26 0.38 32.71
C PRO A 122 -9.90 0.90 31.42
N LEU A 123 -9.11 1.27 30.39
CA LEU A 123 -9.64 1.68 29.09
C LEU A 123 -10.35 0.53 28.39
N THR A 124 -9.76 -0.67 28.36
CA THR A 124 -10.41 -1.86 27.80
C THR A 124 -11.76 -2.13 28.47
N ALA A 125 -11.81 -2.07 29.81
CA ALA A 125 -13.05 -2.26 30.57
C ALA A 125 -14.10 -1.18 30.24
N ALA A 126 -13.67 0.08 30.11
CA ALA A 126 -14.56 1.18 29.74
C ALA A 126 -15.13 1.03 28.34
N LEU A 127 -14.32 0.64 27.35
CA LEU A 127 -14.81 0.40 25.98
C LEU A 127 -15.83 -0.73 25.95
N PHE A 128 -15.61 -1.83 26.68
CA PHE A 128 -16.56 -2.94 26.75
C PHE A 128 -17.86 -2.51 27.44
N ARG A 129 -17.81 -1.67 28.45
CA ARG A 129 -19.00 -1.10 29.09
C ARG A 129 -19.76 -0.17 28.13
N LEU A 130 -19.07 0.65 27.32
CA LEU A 130 -19.70 1.50 26.31
C LEU A 130 -20.33 0.69 25.17
N LEU A 131 -19.79 -0.46 24.81
CA LEU A 131 -20.41 -1.43 23.91
C LEU A 131 -21.70 -1.97 24.49
N GLU A 132 -21.68 -2.44 25.75
CA GLU A 132 -22.86 -2.96 26.47
C GLU A 132 -23.99 -1.92 26.59
N GLN A 133 -23.63 -0.64 26.74
CA GLN A 133 -24.57 0.48 26.78
C GLN A 133 -25.09 0.87 25.39
N GLY A 134 -24.53 0.33 24.30
CA GLY A 134 -24.88 0.67 22.93
C GLY A 134 -24.37 2.06 22.48
N THR A 135 -23.48 2.68 23.25
CA THR A 135 -22.83 3.96 22.88
C THR A 135 -21.88 3.75 21.69
N ILE A 136 -21.11 2.67 21.69
CA ILE A 136 -20.31 2.23 20.54
C ILE A 136 -21.19 1.34 19.69
N ARG A 137 -21.49 1.78 18.46
CA ARG A 137 -22.44 1.08 17.56
C ARG A 137 -21.76 0.03 16.69
N HIS A 138 -20.54 0.31 16.25
CA HIS A 138 -19.72 -0.59 15.44
C HIS A 138 -18.26 -0.44 15.89
N CYS A 139 -17.69 -1.52 16.42
CA CYS A 139 -16.32 -1.58 16.92
C CYS A 139 -15.49 -2.54 16.10
N ILE A 140 -14.36 -2.06 15.59
CA ILE A 140 -13.34 -2.85 14.90
C ILE A 140 -12.09 -2.86 15.78
N ALA A 141 -11.78 -4.01 16.36
CA ALA A 141 -10.59 -4.22 17.17
C ALA A 141 -9.41 -4.63 16.26
N TRP A 142 -8.47 -3.71 16.01
CA TRP A 142 -7.28 -3.95 15.20
C TRP A 142 -6.14 -4.45 16.06
N CYS A 143 -5.90 -5.76 16.03
CA CYS A 143 -5.02 -6.48 16.93
C CYS A 143 -3.65 -6.73 16.27
N HIS A 144 -2.67 -5.86 16.56
CA HIS A 144 -1.30 -6.04 16.07
C HIS A 144 -0.52 -7.02 16.93
N ASP A 145 -0.73 -6.95 18.27
CA ASP A 145 -0.06 -7.76 19.26
C ASP A 145 -1.02 -8.29 20.29
N ILE A 146 -0.71 -9.48 20.85
CA ILE A 146 -1.53 -10.19 21.84
C ILE A 146 -0.69 -10.41 23.09
N THR A 147 -1.12 -9.87 24.23
CA THR A 147 -0.38 -10.01 25.49
C THR A 147 -0.34 -11.46 25.99
N TRP A 148 -1.47 -12.16 25.89
CA TRP A 148 -1.61 -13.51 26.43
C TRP A 148 -0.71 -14.56 25.75
N THR A 149 -0.34 -14.35 24.50
CA THR A 149 0.50 -15.27 23.70
C THR A 149 1.95 -14.79 23.59
N SER A 150 2.21 -13.53 23.89
CA SER A 150 3.54 -12.93 23.76
C SER A 150 4.47 -13.37 24.91
N PRO A 151 5.63 -14.00 24.62
CA PRO A 151 6.58 -14.43 25.65
C PRO A 151 7.05 -13.29 26.57
N ASN A 152 7.12 -12.07 26.04
CA ASN A 152 7.63 -10.89 26.76
C ASN A 152 6.59 -10.22 27.67
N SER A 153 5.31 -10.53 27.51
CA SER A 153 4.24 -9.86 28.26
C SER A 153 3.23 -10.80 28.91
N ARG A 154 3.30 -12.11 28.63
CA ARG A 154 2.39 -13.11 29.22
C ARG A 154 2.43 -13.11 30.76
N SER A 155 3.59 -12.86 31.37
CA SER A 155 3.77 -12.78 32.81
C SER A 155 3.10 -11.56 33.46
N LYS A 156 2.61 -10.61 32.69
CA LYS A 156 1.98 -9.38 33.16
C LYS A 156 0.44 -9.47 33.23
N VAL A 157 -0.12 -10.62 32.87
CA VAL A 157 -1.57 -10.86 32.89
C VAL A 157 -1.89 -12.10 33.71
N HIS A 158 -2.99 -12.06 34.45
CA HIS A 158 -3.44 -13.05 35.40
C HIS A 158 -4.84 -13.54 35.05
N GLU A 159 -5.30 -14.62 35.70
CA GLU A 159 -6.66 -15.11 35.52
C GLU A 159 -7.67 -14.23 36.27
N GLY A 160 -8.86 -14.11 35.72
CA GLY A 160 -9.94 -13.31 36.28
C GLY A 160 -10.02 -11.90 35.70
N TYR A 161 -11.01 -11.13 36.18
CA TYR A 161 -11.19 -9.74 35.80
C TYR A 161 -10.10 -8.88 36.45
N PRO A 162 -9.54 -7.90 35.72
CA PRO A 162 -9.87 -7.43 34.37
C PRO A 162 -9.08 -8.06 33.22
N TRP A 163 -8.13 -8.96 33.48
CA TRP A 163 -7.23 -9.52 32.47
C TRP A 163 -7.97 -10.41 31.46
N ASP A 164 -9.04 -11.09 31.89
CA ASP A 164 -9.86 -11.94 31.02
C ASP A 164 -10.58 -11.15 29.94
N LEU A 165 -10.71 -9.84 30.06
CA LEU A 165 -11.21 -8.96 28.98
C LEU A 165 -10.38 -9.09 27.71
N LEU A 166 -9.07 -9.34 27.83
CA LEU A 166 -8.15 -9.48 26.69
C LEU A 166 -8.18 -10.86 26.03
N ARG A 167 -8.89 -11.84 26.60
CA ARG A 167 -9.00 -13.21 26.10
C ARG A 167 -10.44 -13.71 25.95
N THR A 168 -11.40 -12.83 26.08
CA THR A 168 -12.82 -13.15 25.92
C THR A 168 -13.33 -12.62 24.60
N TYR A 169 -13.80 -13.53 23.74
CA TYR A 169 -14.44 -13.15 22.46
C TYR A 169 -15.74 -12.40 22.69
N ARG A 170 -15.95 -11.34 21.91
CA ARG A 170 -17.22 -10.58 21.89
C ARG A 170 -17.78 -10.59 20.49
N SER A 171 -19.00 -11.08 20.33
CA SER A 171 -19.68 -11.14 19.03
C SER A 171 -20.16 -9.77 18.50
N ASP A 172 -20.13 -8.72 19.33
CA ASP A 172 -20.42 -7.33 18.98
C ASP A 172 -19.17 -6.51 18.60
N VAL A 173 -18.02 -7.18 18.47
CA VAL A 173 -16.74 -6.60 18.03
C VAL A 173 -16.23 -7.35 16.80
N GLU A 174 -15.85 -6.63 15.77
CA GLU A 174 -15.13 -7.18 14.62
C GLU A 174 -13.62 -7.18 14.89
N TYR A 175 -13.01 -8.36 14.84
CA TYR A 175 -11.59 -8.51 15.12
C TYR A 175 -10.79 -8.60 13.84
N VAL A 176 -9.76 -7.77 13.73
CA VAL A 176 -8.80 -7.74 12.62
C VAL A 176 -7.40 -8.02 13.16
N THR A 177 -6.67 -8.91 12.51
CA THR A 177 -5.26 -9.19 12.77
C THR A 177 -4.41 -8.93 11.52
N ILE A 178 -3.10 -8.80 11.71
CA ILE A 178 -2.17 -8.41 10.63
C ILE A 178 -1.43 -9.60 9.98
N SER A 179 -1.70 -10.81 10.42
CA SER A 179 -1.10 -12.03 9.87
C SER A 179 -1.90 -13.28 10.23
N GLN A 180 -1.70 -14.36 9.46
CA GLN A 180 -2.25 -15.69 9.78
C GLN A 180 -1.82 -16.20 11.15
N GLU A 181 -0.58 -15.94 11.54
CA GLU A 181 -0.06 -16.33 12.85
C GLU A 181 -0.86 -15.65 13.97
N ARG A 182 -1.07 -14.33 13.88
CA ARG A 182 -1.86 -13.58 14.85
C ARG A 182 -3.34 -13.98 14.85
N GLN A 183 -3.89 -14.31 13.69
CA GLN A 183 -5.25 -14.85 13.59
C GLN A 183 -5.37 -16.18 14.36
N SER A 184 -4.47 -17.12 14.12
CA SER A 184 -4.46 -18.42 14.76
C SER A 184 -4.27 -18.33 16.29
N GLU A 185 -3.37 -17.44 16.74
CA GLU A 185 -3.17 -17.17 18.16
C GLU A 185 -4.43 -16.60 18.81
N LEU A 186 -5.04 -15.60 18.21
CA LEU A 186 -6.22 -14.93 18.76
C LEU A 186 -7.44 -15.85 18.73
N ALA A 187 -7.64 -16.62 17.66
CA ALA A 187 -8.70 -17.61 17.55
C ALA A 187 -8.60 -18.70 18.63
N THR A 188 -7.38 -19.20 18.85
CA THR A 188 -7.11 -20.18 19.93
C THR A 188 -7.38 -19.57 21.30
N LEU A 189 -6.94 -18.32 21.52
CA LEU A 189 -7.14 -17.62 22.79
C LEU A 189 -8.62 -17.35 23.10
N PHE A 190 -9.39 -17.04 22.06
CA PHE A 190 -10.83 -16.76 22.16
C PHE A 190 -11.71 -18.00 22.06
N GLU A 191 -11.12 -19.17 21.79
CA GLU A 191 -11.84 -20.45 21.58
C GLU A 191 -12.90 -20.35 20.48
N VAL A 192 -12.55 -19.68 19.36
CA VAL A 192 -13.43 -19.50 18.20
C VAL A 192 -12.79 -20.02 16.91
N ALA A 193 -13.59 -20.19 15.87
CA ALA A 193 -13.08 -20.55 14.55
C ALA A 193 -12.23 -19.38 13.96
N PRO A 194 -11.08 -19.65 13.31
CA PRO A 194 -10.22 -18.61 12.74
C PRO A 194 -10.95 -17.65 11.80
N GLU A 195 -11.96 -18.14 11.09
CA GLU A 195 -12.77 -17.38 10.14
C GLU A 195 -13.58 -16.23 10.80
N GLN A 196 -13.73 -16.26 12.13
CA GLN A 196 -14.36 -15.19 12.91
C GLN A 196 -13.42 -14.00 13.16
N ILE A 197 -12.15 -14.12 12.77
CA ILE A 197 -11.14 -13.08 12.89
C ILE A 197 -10.59 -12.78 11.50
N GLN A 198 -10.73 -11.54 11.05
CA GLN A 198 -10.26 -11.14 9.73
C GLN A 198 -8.74 -10.93 9.72
N ILE A 199 -8.11 -11.26 8.60
CA ILE A 199 -6.71 -10.89 8.34
C ILE A 199 -6.72 -9.70 7.38
N ILE A 200 -6.10 -8.60 7.79
CA ILE A 200 -5.75 -7.47 6.91
C ILE A 200 -4.27 -7.20 7.10
N TYR A 201 -3.47 -7.54 6.09
CA TYR A 201 -2.03 -7.36 6.14
C TYR A 201 -1.64 -5.88 6.22
N ASN A 202 -0.48 -5.59 6.83
CA ASN A 202 0.10 -4.27 6.70
C ASN A 202 0.62 -4.06 5.28
N GLY A 203 0.40 -2.87 4.76
CA GLY A 203 0.84 -2.48 3.43
C GLY A 203 2.14 -1.69 3.42
N VAL A 204 2.61 -1.38 2.21
CA VAL A 204 3.71 -0.45 1.97
C VAL A 204 3.19 0.76 1.18
N ASP A 205 3.74 1.94 1.44
CA ASP A 205 3.52 3.12 0.60
C ASP A 205 4.64 3.22 -0.43
N PRO A 206 4.35 2.97 -1.74
CA PRO A 206 5.36 3.08 -2.77
C PRO A 206 5.90 4.50 -2.96
N ARG A 207 5.10 5.54 -2.65
CA ARG A 207 5.50 6.94 -2.71
C ARG A 207 6.71 7.20 -1.81
N GLU A 208 6.60 6.78 -0.56
CA GLU A 208 7.66 6.97 0.44
C GLU A 208 8.85 6.05 0.14
N LEU A 209 8.59 4.76 -0.08
CA LEU A 209 9.64 3.75 -0.27
C LEU A 209 10.49 4.02 -1.50
N LEU A 210 9.87 4.42 -2.63
CA LEU A 210 10.54 4.69 -3.89
C LEU A 210 10.93 6.17 -4.06
N ALA A 211 10.70 7.01 -3.05
CA ALA A 211 10.96 8.46 -3.07
C ALA A 211 10.40 9.11 -4.35
N LEU A 212 9.09 8.96 -4.56
CA LEU A 212 8.41 9.49 -5.75
C LEU A 212 7.93 10.91 -5.50
N SER A 213 8.15 11.79 -6.50
CA SER A 213 7.63 13.15 -6.50
C SER A 213 6.13 13.19 -6.85
N GLU A 214 5.46 14.30 -6.57
CA GLU A 214 4.07 14.52 -6.99
C GLU A 214 3.91 14.42 -8.52
N GLU A 215 4.87 14.94 -9.28
CA GLU A 215 4.87 14.87 -10.75
C GLU A 215 5.00 13.42 -11.22
N GLY A 216 5.94 12.69 -10.66
CA GLY A 216 6.13 11.27 -10.96
C GLY A 216 4.90 10.43 -10.63
N LEU A 217 4.27 10.66 -9.48
CA LEU A 217 3.04 9.96 -9.08
C LEU A 217 1.88 10.21 -10.05
N VAL A 218 1.65 11.48 -10.42
CA VAL A 218 0.62 11.85 -11.39
C VAL A 218 0.87 11.14 -12.74
N LEU A 219 2.13 11.03 -13.15
CA LEU A 219 2.48 10.34 -14.39
C LEU A 219 2.26 8.83 -14.27
N ILE A 220 2.74 8.20 -13.18
CA ILE A 220 2.60 6.76 -12.92
C ILE A 220 1.13 6.35 -12.86
N ASP A 221 0.29 7.13 -12.18
CA ASP A 221 -1.16 6.90 -12.12
C ASP A 221 -1.81 7.00 -13.52
N ARG A 222 -1.42 8.00 -14.35
CA ARG A 222 -1.91 8.13 -15.73
C ARG A 222 -1.50 6.98 -16.64
N LEU A 223 -0.30 6.49 -16.44
CA LEU A 223 0.22 5.35 -17.20
C LEU A 223 -0.35 4.02 -16.71
N ASN A 224 -1.10 4.01 -15.60
CA ASN A 224 -1.66 2.84 -14.92
C ASN A 224 -0.59 1.78 -14.57
N LEU A 225 0.56 2.23 -14.03
CA LEU A 225 1.68 1.33 -13.74
C LEU A 225 1.48 0.51 -12.46
N TRP A 226 0.58 0.92 -11.56
CA TRP A 226 0.28 0.17 -10.35
C TRP A 226 -0.55 -1.10 -10.61
N GLU A 227 -1.42 -1.06 -11.62
CA GLU A 227 -2.40 -2.11 -11.90
C GLU A 227 -1.90 -3.16 -12.90
N SER A 228 -0.73 -2.92 -13.50
CA SER A 228 -0.12 -3.84 -14.47
C SER A 228 0.55 -5.03 -13.80
N ASP A 229 0.66 -6.14 -14.54
CA ASP A 229 1.47 -7.28 -14.13
C ASP A 229 2.94 -7.00 -14.37
N LEU A 230 3.29 -6.37 -15.49
CA LEU A 230 4.65 -6.09 -15.92
C LEU A 230 4.79 -4.65 -16.42
N ASN A 231 5.77 -3.92 -15.89
CA ASN A 231 6.15 -2.59 -16.35
C ASN A 231 7.52 -2.63 -17.05
N LEU A 232 7.53 -2.38 -18.35
CA LEU A 232 8.73 -2.25 -19.15
C LEU A 232 9.03 -0.78 -19.44
N LEU A 233 10.30 -0.39 -19.30
CA LEU A 233 10.75 0.97 -19.59
C LEU A 233 11.61 0.98 -20.87
N MET A 234 11.29 1.90 -21.77
CA MET A 234 12.03 2.18 -22.98
C MET A 234 12.40 3.67 -23.02
N PRO A 235 13.50 4.08 -22.35
CA PRO A 235 13.85 5.48 -22.16
C PRO A 235 14.62 6.02 -23.38
N VAL A 236 13.97 6.04 -24.51
CA VAL A 236 14.54 6.43 -25.81
C VAL A 236 13.70 7.47 -26.52
N ARG A 237 14.33 8.24 -27.43
CA ARG A 237 13.62 9.10 -28.38
C ARG A 237 12.89 8.25 -29.42
N VAL A 238 11.79 8.75 -29.93
CA VAL A 238 11.03 8.09 -31.00
C VAL A 238 11.75 8.28 -32.33
N THR A 239 12.55 7.30 -32.72
CA THR A 239 13.27 7.25 -34.01
C THR A 239 13.27 5.81 -34.54
N GLN A 240 13.38 5.63 -35.86
CA GLN A 240 13.45 4.30 -36.48
C GLN A 240 14.58 3.43 -35.93
N ALA A 241 15.72 4.04 -35.53
CA ALA A 241 16.84 3.33 -34.96
C ALA A 241 16.48 2.59 -33.64
N LYS A 242 15.36 2.96 -32.98
CA LYS A 242 14.94 2.38 -31.71
C LYS A 242 14.02 1.16 -31.83
N ASN A 243 13.54 0.84 -33.05
CA ASN A 243 12.76 -0.37 -33.34
C ASN A 243 11.52 -0.51 -32.44
N ILE A 244 10.75 0.59 -32.32
CA ILE A 244 9.54 0.62 -31.47
C ILE A 244 8.48 -0.34 -32.02
N GLU A 245 8.50 -0.64 -33.32
CA GLU A 245 7.64 -1.61 -33.97
C GLU A 245 7.78 -3.02 -33.38
N LEU A 246 9.01 -3.47 -33.12
CA LEU A 246 9.23 -4.76 -32.45
C LEU A 246 8.68 -4.73 -31.04
N ALA A 247 8.87 -3.62 -30.30
CA ALA A 247 8.30 -3.46 -28.96
C ALA A 247 6.77 -3.55 -28.96
N MET A 248 6.09 -2.93 -29.95
CA MET A 248 4.63 -3.01 -30.09
C MET A 248 4.14 -4.43 -30.37
N ARG A 249 4.80 -5.11 -31.31
CA ARG A 249 4.45 -6.51 -31.66
C ARG A 249 4.69 -7.45 -30.49
N MET A 250 5.80 -7.29 -29.78
CA MET A 250 6.11 -8.08 -28.57
C MET A 250 5.06 -7.88 -27.48
N VAL A 251 4.64 -6.63 -27.24
CA VAL A 251 3.58 -6.31 -26.26
C VAL A 251 2.24 -6.93 -26.68
N ALA A 252 1.93 -6.98 -27.99
CA ALA A 252 0.73 -7.65 -28.48
C ALA A 252 0.75 -9.15 -28.17
N VAL A 253 1.88 -9.83 -28.35
CA VAL A 253 2.05 -11.23 -27.94
C VAL A 253 1.87 -11.42 -26.44
N LEU A 254 2.48 -10.56 -25.59
CA LEU A 254 2.31 -10.64 -24.13
C LEU A 254 0.85 -10.44 -23.70
N LYS A 255 0.09 -9.62 -24.43
CA LYS A 255 -1.34 -9.41 -24.19
C LYS A 255 -2.15 -10.67 -24.52
N GLU A 256 -1.82 -11.38 -25.60
CA GLU A 256 -2.44 -12.67 -25.95
C GLU A 256 -2.18 -13.75 -24.90
N GLU A 257 -1.04 -13.70 -24.21
CA GLU A 257 -0.67 -14.57 -23.08
C GLU A 257 -1.24 -14.10 -21.71
N ASP A 258 -2.23 -13.21 -21.73
CA ASP A 258 -2.95 -12.67 -20.55
C ASP A 258 -2.03 -11.98 -19.52
N LEU A 259 -0.88 -11.46 -19.96
CA LEU A 259 0.02 -10.67 -19.13
C LEU A 259 -0.24 -9.16 -19.33
N ARG A 260 -0.88 -8.52 -18.37
CA ARG A 260 -1.18 -7.08 -18.42
C ARG A 260 0.11 -6.26 -18.37
N THR A 261 0.69 -6.04 -19.54
CA THR A 261 1.97 -5.34 -19.69
C THR A 261 1.75 -3.84 -19.92
N LYS A 262 2.59 -3.00 -19.32
CA LYS A 262 2.78 -1.61 -19.70
C LYS A 262 4.20 -1.43 -20.20
N LEU A 263 4.35 -0.94 -21.43
CA LEU A 263 5.62 -0.50 -21.98
C LEU A 263 5.61 1.01 -22.14
N VAL A 264 6.53 1.70 -21.47
CA VAL A 264 6.58 3.16 -21.41
C VAL A 264 7.75 3.66 -22.25
N VAL A 265 7.46 4.42 -23.30
CA VAL A 265 8.45 5.14 -24.13
C VAL A 265 8.52 6.58 -23.64
N THR A 266 9.69 7.02 -23.12
CA THR A 266 9.78 8.31 -22.44
C THR A 266 10.11 9.47 -23.34
N GLY A 267 10.90 9.28 -24.40
CA GLY A 267 11.38 10.36 -25.23
C GLY A 267 10.36 10.80 -26.30
N PRO A 268 10.39 12.10 -26.66
CA PRO A 268 9.54 12.62 -27.74
C PRO A 268 10.07 12.21 -29.13
N PRO A 269 9.23 12.32 -30.17
CA PRO A 269 9.71 12.42 -31.54
C PRO A 269 10.54 13.70 -31.69
N ASP A 270 11.51 13.72 -32.64
CA ASP A 270 12.28 14.94 -32.91
C ASP A 270 11.38 15.96 -33.63
N PRO A 271 11.06 17.12 -33.04
CA PRO A 271 10.16 18.08 -33.61
C PRO A 271 10.78 18.83 -34.83
N HIS A 272 12.12 18.77 -34.98
CA HIS A 272 12.86 19.43 -36.06
C HIS A 272 13.02 18.55 -37.30
N ASP A 273 12.65 17.26 -37.21
CA ASP A 273 12.72 16.33 -38.33
C ASP A 273 11.31 15.92 -38.79
N PRO A 274 10.84 16.44 -39.94
CA PRO A 274 9.52 16.07 -40.48
C PRO A 274 9.35 14.57 -40.76
N GLN A 275 10.45 13.83 -40.96
CA GLN A 275 10.40 12.38 -41.15
C GLN A 275 10.07 11.66 -39.83
N ASN A 276 10.57 12.17 -38.70
CA ASN A 276 10.24 11.63 -37.39
C ASN A 276 8.77 11.85 -36.99
N ILE A 277 8.17 12.94 -37.40
CA ILE A 277 6.73 13.19 -37.20
C ILE A 277 5.90 12.16 -37.99
N LYS A 278 6.25 11.88 -39.22
CA LYS A 278 5.59 10.87 -40.05
C LYS A 278 5.81 9.49 -39.49
N TYR A 279 7.00 9.17 -38.99
CA TYR A 279 7.32 7.92 -38.32
C TYR A 279 6.48 7.76 -37.08
N PHE A 280 6.38 8.77 -36.22
CA PHE A 280 5.51 8.75 -35.05
C PHE A 280 4.04 8.44 -35.43
N GLN A 281 3.53 9.10 -36.50
CA GLN A 281 2.17 8.80 -36.96
C GLN A 281 2.02 7.36 -37.45
N SER A 282 3.03 6.79 -38.12
CA SER A 282 2.97 5.37 -38.50
C SER A 282 2.98 4.42 -37.32
N LEU A 283 3.67 4.80 -36.21
CA LEU A 283 3.62 4.03 -34.96
C LEU A 283 2.24 4.12 -34.29
N MET A 284 1.57 5.28 -34.33
CA MET A 284 0.20 5.40 -33.81
C MET A 284 -0.75 4.45 -34.53
N ASN A 285 -0.69 4.43 -35.87
CA ASN A 285 -1.51 3.51 -36.67
C ASN A 285 -1.20 2.04 -36.36
N LEU A 286 0.08 1.68 -36.28
CA LEU A 286 0.48 0.30 -35.90
C LEU A 286 0.00 -0.07 -34.50
N ARG A 287 0.04 0.84 -33.54
CA ARG A 287 -0.45 0.65 -32.17
C ARG A 287 -1.95 0.34 -32.14
N GLU A 288 -2.73 1.05 -32.98
CA GLU A 288 -4.16 0.81 -33.15
C GLU A 288 -4.42 -0.53 -33.85
N ASP A 289 -3.70 -0.82 -34.96
CA ASP A 289 -3.84 -2.08 -35.72
C ASP A 289 -3.54 -3.32 -34.88
N LEU A 290 -2.58 -3.21 -33.93
CA LEU A 290 -2.23 -4.27 -32.99
C LEU A 290 -3.09 -4.29 -31.73
N ASP A 291 -4.01 -3.35 -31.56
CA ASP A 291 -4.84 -3.18 -30.36
C ASP A 291 -4.03 -3.12 -29.04
N VAL A 292 -2.92 -2.35 -29.03
CA VAL A 292 -2.04 -2.19 -27.86
C VAL A 292 -1.96 -0.75 -27.36
N VAL A 293 -3.01 0.03 -27.57
CA VAL A 293 -3.07 1.46 -27.16
C VAL A 293 -2.94 1.63 -25.67
N SER A 294 -3.51 0.72 -24.87
CA SER A 294 -3.44 0.75 -23.43
C SER A 294 -2.13 0.18 -22.88
N GLU A 295 -1.50 -0.74 -23.60
CA GLU A 295 -0.30 -1.44 -23.20
C GLU A 295 0.99 -0.68 -23.50
N LEU A 296 1.10 -0.08 -24.69
CA LEU A 296 2.25 0.74 -25.06
C LEU A 296 1.91 2.24 -24.96
N ARG A 297 2.61 2.92 -24.07
CA ARG A 297 2.35 4.31 -23.73
C ARG A 297 3.54 5.20 -24.08
N PHE A 298 3.27 6.25 -24.87
CA PHE A 298 4.25 7.32 -25.07
C PHE A 298 4.01 8.40 -24.02
N VAL A 299 5.04 8.74 -23.25
CA VAL A 299 4.96 9.84 -22.26
C VAL A 299 4.61 11.16 -22.97
N TYR A 300 5.10 11.35 -24.15
CA TYR A 300 4.83 12.51 -24.99
C TYR A 300 3.33 12.85 -25.11
N GLU A 301 2.45 11.82 -25.18
CA GLU A 301 1.00 11.97 -25.26
C GLU A 301 0.32 12.13 -23.90
N SER A 302 1.06 11.98 -22.81
CA SER A 302 0.49 11.88 -21.46
C SER A 302 0.34 13.22 -20.75
N ASN A 303 0.45 14.37 -21.48
CA ASN A 303 0.23 15.68 -20.91
C ASN A 303 -1.25 15.88 -20.50
N PRO A 304 -1.53 16.39 -19.27
CA PRO A 304 -2.89 16.77 -18.87
C PRO A 304 -3.52 17.85 -19.74
N ARG A 305 -2.71 18.70 -20.36
CA ARG A 305 -3.15 19.71 -21.31
C ARG A 305 -3.21 19.08 -22.68
N HIS A 306 -4.40 18.74 -23.14
CA HIS A 306 -4.62 18.14 -24.45
C HIS A 306 -3.93 18.96 -25.55
N GLY A 307 -3.05 18.29 -26.30
CA GLY A 307 -2.35 18.87 -27.46
C GLY A 307 -0.97 19.46 -27.18
N GLU A 308 -0.51 19.52 -25.93
CA GLU A 308 0.87 19.89 -25.60
C GLU A 308 1.72 18.63 -25.32
N PRO A 309 2.97 18.57 -25.82
CA PRO A 309 3.87 17.47 -25.51
C PRO A 309 4.30 17.49 -24.05
N LEU A 310 4.36 16.30 -23.40
CA LEU A 310 4.99 16.15 -22.10
C LEU A 310 6.46 15.80 -22.29
N ILE A 311 7.35 16.64 -21.77
CA ILE A 311 8.79 16.40 -21.71
C ILE A 311 9.16 16.23 -20.24
N LEU A 312 9.80 15.11 -19.93
CA LEU A 312 10.17 14.78 -18.54
C LEU A 312 11.52 15.35 -18.16
N ASP A 313 11.63 15.80 -16.91
CA ASP A 313 12.92 15.99 -16.28
C ASP A 313 13.59 14.64 -15.98
N MET A 314 14.92 14.64 -15.92
CA MET A 314 15.69 13.42 -15.64
C MET A 314 15.38 12.81 -14.26
N SER A 315 14.94 13.60 -13.29
CA SER A 315 14.47 13.13 -11.99
C SER A 315 13.23 12.22 -12.13
N VAL A 316 12.27 12.61 -12.95
CA VAL A 316 11.05 11.82 -13.22
C VAL A 316 11.38 10.56 -14.04
N VAL A 317 12.32 10.65 -14.96
CA VAL A 317 12.83 9.46 -15.68
C VAL A 317 13.46 8.47 -14.70
N ALA A 318 14.25 8.95 -13.73
CA ALA A 318 14.81 8.09 -12.67
C ALA A 318 13.73 7.44 -11.80
N GLU A 319 12.60 8.12 -11.56
CA GLU A 319 11.44 7.52 -10.88
C GLU A 319 10.82 6.40 -11.72
N LEU A 320 10.71 6.57 -13.03
CA LEU A 320 10.24 5.51 -13.93
C LEU A 320 11.15 4.27 -13.90
N PHE A 321 12.48 4.43 -13.80
CA PHE A 321 13.38 3.29 -13.56
C PHE A 321 13.05 2.58 -12.26
N ARG A 322 12.76 3.31 -11.16
CA ARG A 322 12.43 2.70 -9.86
C ARG A 322 11.11 1.95 -9.85
N VAL A 323 10.13 2.38 -10.63
CA VAL A 323 8.81 1.71 -10.68
C VAL A 323 8.72 0.63 -11.75
N SER A 324 9.62 0.62 -12.72
CA SER A 324 9.65 -0.40 -13.80
C SER A 324 10.23 -1.71 -13.32
N ASP A 325 9.82 -2.80 -13.95
CA ASP A 325 10.27 -4.15 -13.65
C ASP A 325 11.47 -4.56 -14.49
N ALA A 326 11.61 -4.00 -15.71
CA ALA A 326 12.75 -4.23 -16.58
C ALA A 326 12.95 -3.08 -17.60
N LEU A 327 14.18 -2.94 -18.07
CA LEU A 327 14.53 -2.14 -19.23
C LEU A 327 14.30 -2.96 -20.51
N PHE A 328 13.71 -2.34 -21.54
CA PHE A 328 13.53 -2.93 -22.86
C PHE A 328 14.12 -2.04 -23.96
N MET A 329 15.12 -2.51 -24.71
CA MET A 329 15.82 -1.75 -25.76
C MET A 329 16.04 -2.58 -27.04
N PRO A 330 15.08 -2.64 -27.95
CA PRO A 330 15.18 -3.44 -29.18
C PRO A 330 15.94 -2.73 -30.32
N SER A 331 16.75 -1.74 -30.02
CA SER A 331 17.36 -0.81 -30.98
C SER A 331 18.11 -1.51 -32.10
N HIS A 332 17.91 -1.09 -33.36
CA HIS A 332 18.77 -1.44 -34.49
C HIS A 332 20.15 -0.80 -34.40
N ARG A 333 20.22 0.35 -33.72
CA ARG A 333 21.46 1.12 -33.59
C ARG A 333 21.44 1.99 -32.35
N GLU A 334 22.56 1.95 -31.60
CA GLU A 334 22.86 2.86 -30.47
C GLU A 334 24.26 3.44 -30.63
N GLY A 335 24.45 4.64 -30.07
CA GLY A 335 25.81 5.19 -29.92
C GLY A 335 26.58 4.47 -28.83
N PHE A 336 25.97 4.33 -27.64
CA PHE A 336 26.52 3.61 -26.51
C PHE A 336 25.42 2.79 -25.78
N GLY A 337 24.33 3.43 -25.37
CA GLY A 337 23.24 2.80 -24.65
C GLY A 337 23.28 3.11 -23.14
N MET A 338 23.35 4.38 -22.76
CA MET A 338 23.33 4.84 -21.36
C MET A 338 22.28 4.19 -20.50
N PRO A 339 21.04 3.93 -20.99
CA PRO A 339 20.01 3.27 -20.19
C PRO A 339 20.41 1.90 -19.64
N VAL A 340 21.36 1.21 -20.26
CA VAL A 340 21.90 -0.07 -19.74
C VAL A 340 22.59 0.15 -18.40
N LEU A 341 23.38 1.21 -18.27
CA LEU A 341 24.04 1.55 -16.99
C LEU A 341 23.05 2.05 -15.95
N GLU A 342 22.10 2.85 -16.37
CA GLU A 342 21.04 3.39 -15.51
C GLU A 342 20.17 2.25 -14.94
N ALA A 343 19.78 1.28 -15.76
CA ALA A 343 19.04 0.09 -15.36
C ALA A 343 19.86 -0.81 -14.42
N GLY A 344 21.15 -1.01 -14.74
CA GLY A 344 22.08 -1.74 -13.87
C GLY A 344 22.20 -1.12 -12.49
N LEU A 345 22.32 0.21 -12.41
CA LEU A 345 22.36 0.94 -11.15
C LEU A 345 21.01 0.89 -10.40
N ALA A 346 19.90 0.95 -11.15
CA ALA A 346 18.55 0.81 -10.59
C ALA A 346 18.22 -0.62 -10.14
N GLY A 347 19.06 -1.60 -10.50
CA GLY A 347 18.89 -3.00 -10.13
C GLY A 347 17.74 -3.72 -10.87
N ILE A 348 17.36 -3.24 -12.05
CA ILE A 348 16.34 -3.87 -12.88
C ILE A 348 16.95 -4.66 -14.04
N PRO A 349 16.37 -5.83 -14.40
CA PRO A 349 16.80 -6.63 -15.55
C PRO A 349 16.76 -5.86 -16.87
N ILE A 350 17.61 -6.27 -17.79
CA ILE A 350 17.77 -5.61 -19.07
C ILE A 350 17.52 -6.60 -20.21
N PHE A 351 16.55 -6.27 -21.06
CA PHE A 351 16.28 -6.94 -22.32
C PHE A 351 16.66 -6.00 -23.45
N CYS A 352 17.68 -6.30 -24.18
CA CYS A 352 18.14 -5.43 -25.26
C CYS A 352 18.65 -6.19 -26.50
N SER A 353 18.69 -5.45 -27.61
CA SER A 353 19.26 -6.02 -28.82
C SER A 353 20.79 -6.17 -28.69
N ASP A 354 21.36 -7.09 -29.48
CA ASP A 354 22.80 -7.31 -29.63
C ASP A 354 23.52 -6.15 -30.32
N ARG A 355 22.77 -5.09 -30.72
CA ARG A 355 23.31 -3.85 -31.34
C ARG A 355 23.56 -2.71 -30.35
N VAL A 356 23.37 -2.95 -29.05
CA VAL A 356 23.62 -1.96 -28.00
C VAL A 356 25.04 -2.15 -27.45
N PRO A 357 26.00 -1.22 -27.70
CA PRO A 357 27.39 -1.38 -27.29
C PRO A 357 27.55 -1.60 -25.77
N ALA A 358 26.89 -0.80 -24.95
CA ALA A 358 26.98 -0.94 -23.49
C ALA A 358 26.53 -2.33 -22.98
N ALA A 359 25.56 -2.97 -23.63
CA ALA A 359 25.13 -4.30 -23.28
C ALA A 359 26.17 -5.37 -23.61
N ASN A 360 26.93 -5.18 -24.71
CA ASN A 360 27.95 -6.12 -25.14
C ASN A 360 29.27 -5.95 -24.40
N GLU A 361 29.68 -4.71 -24.13
CA GLU A 361 30.99 -4.38 -23.58
C GLU A 361 31.01 -4.37 -22.04
N ILE A 362 29.88 -4.07 -21.41
CA ILE A 362 29.76 -3.89 -19.97
C ILE A 362 28.73 -4.85 -19.36
N GLY A 363 27.60 -5.09 -20.05
CA GLY A 363 26.48 -5.86 -19.53
C GLY A 363 26.62 -7.37 -19.64
N ASP A 364 27.56 -7.88 -20.45
CA ASP A 364 27.74 -9.34 -20.63
C ASP A 364 28.44 -9.96 -19.39
N PRO A 365 27.94 -11.07 -18.82
CA PRO A 365 26.80 -11.92 -19.27
C PRO A 365 25.43 -11.57 -18.65
N ASP A 366 25.31 -10.45 -17.94
CA ASP A 366 24.19 -10.14 -17.02
C ASP A 366 22.98 -9.51 -17.73
N VAL A 367 23.00 -9.39 -19.06
CA VAL A 367 21.95 -8.79 -19.88
C VAL A 367 21.31 -9.84 -20.78
N ILE A 368 20.00 -9.86 -20.88
CA ILE A 368 19.27 -10.72 -21.79
C ILE A 368 19.25 -10.10 -23.19
N ARG A 369 19.94 -10.74 -24.13
CA ARG A 369 20.16 -10.23 -25.50
C ARG A 369 19.35 -10.99 -26.52
N PHE A 370 18.93 -10.28 -27.56
CA PHE A 370 18.21 -10.82 -28.74
C PHE A 370 18.63 -10.06 -29.99
N SER A 371 18.37 -10.64 -31.17
CA SER A 371 18.56 -9.92 -32.45
C SER A 371 17.52 -8.81 -32.59
N PRO A 372 17.85 -7.61 -33.10
CA PRO A 372 16.84 -6.60 -33.41
C PRO A 372 15.88 -7.03 -34.53
N ASP A 373 16.26 -8.06 -35.29
CA ASP A 373 15.46 -8.69 -36.36
C ASP A 373 14.74 -9.95 -35.87
N ALA A 374 14.77 -10.25 -34.53
CA ALA A 374 14.07 -11.39 -33.95
C ALA A 374 12.55 -11.30 -34.13
N ASP A 375 11.90 -12.44 -34.15
CA ASP A 375 10.44 -12.49 -34.15
C ASP A 375 9.89 -12.01 -32.78
N ALA A 376 8.75 -11.34 -32.80
CA ALA A 376 8.12 -10.83 -31.60
C ALA A 376 7.76 -11.92 -30.57
N ASN A 377 7.40 -13.13 -31.04
CA ASN A 377 7.14 -14.27 -30.16
C ASN A 377 8.42 -14.77 -29.46
N GLU A 378 9.55 -14.76 -30.17
CA GLU A 378 10.85 -15.11 -29.57
C GLU A 378 11.18 -14.14 -28.42
N VAL A 379 11.06 -12.83 -28.65
CA VAL A 379 11.36 -11.80 -27.64
C VAL A 379 10.37 -11.87 -26.48
N ALA A 380 9.08 -12.03 -26.75
CA ALA A 380 8.06 -12.23 -25.72
C ALA A 380 8.34 -13.47 -24.88
N GLY A 381 8.77 -14.58 -25.52
CA GLY A 381 9.14 -15.82 -24.83
C GLY A 381 10.30 -15.65 -23.85
N LEU A 382 11.30 -14.79 -24.15
CA LEU A 382 12.37 -14.46 -23.21
C LEU A 382 11.85 -13.74 -21.96
N ILE A 383 10.90 -12.81 -22.16
CA ILE A 383 10.28 -12.06 -21.06
C ILE A 383 9.40 -12.97 -20.21
N LEU A 384 8.54 -13.78 -20.84
CA LEU A 384 7.68 -14.74 -20.14
C LEU A 384 8.50 -15.71 -19.29
N LYS A 385 9.53 -16.30 -19.86
CA LYS A 385 10.44 -17.18 -19.12
C LYS A 385 11.09 -16.49 -17.93
N TRP A 386 11.45 -15.22 -18.05
CA TRP A 386 12.02 -14.47 -16.93
C TRP A 386 10.95 -14.18 -15.87
N THR A 387 9.74 -13.77 -16.25
CA THR A 387 8.65 -13.47 -15.29
C THR A 387 8.26 -14.71 -14.48
N GLU A 388 8.26 -15.89 -15.09
CA GLU A 388 7.98 -17.16 -14.40
C GLU A 388 9.06 -17.52 -13.37
N ASN A 389 10.33 -17.27 -13.70
CA ASN A 389 11.46 -17.76 -12.92
C ASN A 389 12.10 -16.72 -11.98
N SER A 390 11.65 -15.46 -11.99
CA SER A 390 12.20 -14.41 -11.15
C SER A 390 11.45 -14.25 -9.81
N PRO A 391 12.02 -14.72 -8.67
CA PRO A 391 11.40 -14.54 -7.37
C PRO A 391 11.20 -13.06 -7.00
N VAL A 392 12.18 -12.21 -7.38
CA VAL A 392 12.14 -10.76 -7.10
C VAL A 392 10.98 -10.11 -7.85
N PHE A 393 10.83 -10.41 -9.14
CA PHE A 393 9.70 -9.92 -9.94
C PHE A 393 8.36 -10.39 -9.35
N ASN A 394 8.23 -11.67 -9.03
CA ASN A 394 7.00 -12.25 -8.52
C ASN A 394 6.59 -11.63 -7.17
N LEU A 395 7.54 -11.39 -6.26
CA LEU A 395 7.26 -10.71 -5.00
C LEU A 395 6.88 -9.24 -5.24
N ARG A 396 7.65 -8.52 -6.08
CA ARG A 396 7.40 -7.11 -6.41
C ARG A 396 6.00 -6.91 -7.03
N ARG A 397 5.63 -7.75 -8.01
CA ARG A 397 4.30 -7.75 -8.63
C ARG A 397 3.20 -7.95 -7.60
N ARG A 398 3.32 -8.95 -6.73
CA ARG A 398 2.35 -9.24 -5.66
C ARG A 398 2.20 -8.06 -4.71
N VAL A 399 3.32 -7.48 -4.25
CA VAL A 399 3.30 -6.31 -3.36
C VAL A 399 2.62 -5.12 -4.05
N ARG A 400 3.00 -4.81 -5.30
CA ARG A 400 2.43 -3.71 -6.07
C ARG A 400 0.91 -3.83 -6.23
N GLN A 401 0.41 -5.02 -6.52
CA GLN A 401 -1.00 -5.25 -6.82
C GLN A 401 -1.88 -5.39 -5.57
N SER A 402 -1.38 -6.00 -4.50
CA SER A 402 -2.23 -6.43 -3.39
C SER A 402 -1.78 -5.93 -2.02
N LEU A 403 -0.52 -5.50 -1.86
CA LEU A 403 0.05 -5.18 -0.56
C LEU A 403 0.56 -3.73 -0.48
N THR A 404 0.10 -2.85 -1.37
CA THR A 404 0.19 -1.41 -1.13
C THR A 404 -0.94 -0.97 -0.21
N TRP A 405 -0.71 0.02 0.64
CA TRP A 405 -1.75 0.56 1.51
C TRP A 405 -2.99 1.01 0.75
N ARG A 406 -2.84 1.58 -0.46
CA ARG A 406 -3.97 1.97 -1.31
C ARG A 406 -4.80 0.75 -1.74
N SER A 407 -4.14 -0.34 -2.18
CA SER A 407 -4.84 -1.57 -2.58
C SER A 407 -5.58 -2.21 -1.40
N ILE A 408 -4.90 -2.37 -0.25
CA ILE A 408 -5.49 -2.92 0.97
C ILE A 408 -6.67 -2.05 1.44
N PHE A 409 -6.51 -0.73 1.41
CA PHE A 409 -7.57 0.18 1.82
C PHE A 409 -8.82 0.03 0.95
N GLN A 410 -8.66 0.02 -0.37
CA GLN A 410 -9.77 -0.06 -1.31
C GLN A 410 -10.50 -1.41 -1.28
N HIS A 411 -9.77 -2.51 -1.10
CA HIS A 411 -10.33 -3.85 -1.24
C HIS A 411 -10.67 -4.53 0.09
N GLU A 412 -10.11 -4.06 1.20
CA GLU A 412 -10.29 -4.70 2.50
C GLU A 412 -10.78 -3.74 3.58
N ILE A 413 -10.11 -2.56 3.79
CA ILE A 413 -10.44 -1.67 4.90
C ILE A 413 -11.74 -0.89 4.64
N LEU A 414 -11.88 -0.29 3.46
CA LEU A 414 -13.06 0.49 3.11
C LEU A 414 -14.34 -0.36 3.10
N PRO A 415 -14.36 -1.56 2.46
CA PRO A 415 -15.51 -2.47 2.54
C PRO A 415 -15.86 -2.90 3.97
N LEU A 416 -14.85 -3.12 4.84
CA LEU A 416 -15.06 -3.44 6.26
C LEU A 416 -15.83 -2.31 6.96
N VAL A 417 -15.37 -1.07 6.81
CA VAL A 417 -15.98 0.12 7.41
C VAL A 417 -17.36 0.43 6.83
N GLU A 418 -17.59 0.15 5.57
CA GLU A 418 -18.87 0.37 4.90
C GLU A 418 -19.92 -0.71 5.19
N GLY A 419 -19.53 -1.82 5.79
CA GLY A 419 -20.41 -2.97 6.06
C GLY A 419 -20.74 -3.78 4.81
N ASN A 420 -19.90 -3.66 3.76
CA ASN A 420 -20.08 -4.31 2.46
C ASN A 420 -19.27 -5.61 2.32
N LEU A 421 -18.57 -6.05 3.36
CA LEU A 421 -17.83 -7.31 3.33
C LEU A 421 -18.79 -8.49 3.37
N VAL A 422 -18.92 -9.15 2.24
CA VAL A 422 -19.43 -10.52 2.19
C VAL A 422 -18.31 -11.40 2.75
N TRP A 423 -18.50 -11.94 3.94
CA TRP A 423 -17.59 -12.93 4.53
C TRP A 423 -17.29 -14.00 3.50
N LYS A 424 -16.05 -14.13 3.06
CA LYS A 424 -15.65 -15.25 2.24
C LYS A 424 -15.66 -16.48 3.15
N SER A 425 -16.76 -17.22 3.05
CA SER A 425 -16.94 -18.53 3.69
C SER A 425 -15.91 -19.56 3.18
#